data_153074837cd74990280fcc30a3c027f9
#
_entry.id   153074837cd74990280fcc30a3c027f9
#
_cell.length_a   1.000
_cell.length_b   1.000
_cell.length_c   1.000
_cell.angle_alpha   90.00
_cell.angle_beta   90.00
_cell.angle_gamma   90.00
#
_symmetry.space_group_name_H-M   'P 1'
#
loop_
_entity.id
_entity.type
_entity.pdbx_description
1 polymer ?
#
loop_
_entity_poly.entity_id
_entity_poly.type
_entity_poly.pdbx_seq_one_letter_code
_entity_poly.pdbx_strand_id
1 'polypeptide(L)'
;MINDSIKVKGNLDIVLKDADGNVKETRSVRNLLVDDGAEYIASRMITNSGLMSHMAIGEGTTSPVAGNDALENQDGTRVTFDNGFPTRSGAEITYSATFGSGYTGTITESGIFDAATNGTMLCRTTFNPISKSSVDTMQISWTVTISAA
;
A
#
# COMPACT_ATOMS: atom_id res chain seq x y z
N MET A 1 37.11 3.92 3.20
CA MET A 1 35.97 3.54 2.37
C MET A 1 34.78 4.44 2.73
N ILE A 2 34.14 5.01 1.76
CA ILE A 2 32.91 5.78 1.95
C ILE A 2 31.75 4.85 1.63
N ASN A 3 30.80 4.71 2.56
CA ASN A 3 29.58 3.96 2.35
C ASN A 3 28.42 4.94 2.19
N ASP A 4 27.80 4.93 1.02
CA ASP A 4 26.57 5.65 0.80
C ASP A 4 25.40 4.70 0.96
N SER A 5 24.32 5.17 1.55
CA SER A 5 23.09 4.39 1.67
C SER A 5 21.88 5.27 1.40
N ILE A 6 20.81 4.61 0.96
CA ILE A 6 19.51 5.23 0.76
C ILE A 6 18.53 4.53 1.70
N LYS A 7 17.71 5.31 2.41
CA LYS A 7 16.62 4.78 3.22
C LYS A 7 15.31 4.96 2.49
N VAL A 8 14.48 3.94 2.56
CA VAL A 8 13.09 3.99 2.09
C VAL A 8 12.19 3.69 3.27
N LYS A 9 11.31 4.63 3.58
CA LYS A 9 10.29 4.48 4.61
C LYS A 9 8.93 4.48 3.98
N GLY A 10 8.04 3.63 4.47
CA GLY A 10 6.64 3.65 4.10
C GLY A 10 5.78 3.78 5.34
N ASN A 11 4.80 4.66 5.25
CA ASN A 11 3.81 4.89 6.29
C ASN A 11 2.43 4.82 5.66
N LEU A 12 1.55 4.09 6.31
CA LEU A 12 0.21 3.82 5.86
C LEU A 12 -0.76 4.41 6.87
N ASP A 13 -1.67 5.25 6.40
CA ASP A 13 -2.77 5.79 7.20
C ASP A 13 -4.08 5.22 6.68
N ILE A 14 -4.83 4.58 7.57
CA ILE A 14 -6.12 3.96 7.25
C ILE A 14 -7.22 4.73 7.96
N VAL A 15 -8.26 5.10 7.21
CA VAL A 15 -9.47 5.70 7.75
C VAL A 15 -10.66 4.85 7.31
N LEU A 16 -11.40 4.33 8.29
CA LEU A 16 -12.65 3.61 8.06
C LEU A 16 -13.82 4.52 8.42
N LYS A 17 -14.73 4.72 7.48
CA LYS A 17 -15.95 5.53 7.67
C LYS A 17 -17.19 4.68 7.51
N ASP A 18 -18.23 5.02 8.26
CA ASP A 18 -19.55 4.40 8.12
C ASP A 18 -20.34 4.98 6.93
N ALA A 19 -21.57 4.51 6.74
CA ALA A 19 -22.44 4.95 5.63
C ALA A 19 -22.76 6.45 5.68
N ASP A 20 -22.71 7.09 6.83
CA ASP A 20 -22.98 8.50 7.02
C ASP A 20 -21.72 9.38 6.90
N GLY A 21 -20.58 8.75 6.63
CA GLY A 21 -19.30 9.43 6.51
C GLY A 21 -18.58 9.70 7.82
N ASN A 22 -19.07 9.15 8.93
CA ASN A 22 -18.43 9.28 10.24
C ASN A 22 -17.25 8.33 10.35
N VAL A 23 -16.16 8.80 10.93
CA VAL A 23 -14.96 7.98 11.15
C VAL A 23 -15.24 6.95 12.23
N LYS A 24 -15.10 5.66 11.89
CA LYS A 24 -15.24 4.54 12.82
C LYS A 24 -13.91 4.15 13.43
N GLU A 25 -12.83 4.22 12.64
CA GLU A 25 -11.52 3.74 13.04
C GLU A 25 -10.42 4.39 12.22
N THR A 26 -9.25 4.59 12.83
CA THR A 26 -8.05 5.05 12.16
C THR A 26 -6.86 4.20 12.59
N ARG A 27 -5.88 4.03 11.68
CA ARG A 27 -4.61 3.35 11.95
C ARG A 27 -3.49 4.10 11.27
N SER A 28 -2.33 4.10 11.90
CA SER A 28 -1.08 4.54 11.28
C SER A 28 -0.06 3.43 11.47
N VAL A 29 0.48 2.91 10.38
CA VAL A 29 1.29 1.69 10.38
C VAL A 29 2.51 1.89 9.48
N ARG A 30 3.65 1.32 9.87
CA ARG A 30 4.82 1.24 8.99
C ARG A 30 4.70 0.03 8.08
N ASN A 31 5.23 0.16 6.85
CA ASN A 31 5.27 -0.95 5.91
C ASN A 31 6.69 -1.49 5.73
N LEU A 32 6.76 -2.65 5.08
CA LEU A 32 7.99 -3.24 4.60
C LEU A 32 8.07 -3.09 3.08
N LEU A 33 9.17 -2.48 2.59
CA LEU A 33 9.56 -2.54 1.19
C LEU A 33 10.02 -3.97 0.91
N VAL A 34 9.43 -4.61 -0.12
CA VAL A 34 9.84 -5.96 -0.52
C VAL A 34 10.97 -5.90 -1.55
N ASP A 35 11.64 -7.04 -1.81
CA ASP A 35 12.77 -7.11 -2.75
C ASP A 35 12.36 -6.64 -4.15
N ASP A 36 11.22 -7.09 -4.64
CA ASP A 36 10.66 -6.67 -5.94
C ASP A 36 10.42 -5.15 -5.98
N GLY A 37 10.01 -4.57 -4.84
CA GLY A 37 9.86 -3.12 -4.71
C GLY A 37 11.17 -2.37 -4.80
N ALA A 38 12.24 -2.90 -4.21
CA ALA A 38 13.57 -2.32 -4.33
C ALA A 38 14.05 -2.36 -5.78
N GLU A 39 13.84 -3.46 -6.48
CA GLU A 39 14.17 -3.58 -7.91
C GLU A 39 13.35 -2.60 -8.76
N TYR A 40 12.07 -2.43 -8.44
CA TYR A 40 11.22 -1.44 -9.08
C TYR A 40 11.81 -0.03 -8.94
N ILE A 41 12.19 0.37 -7.73
CA ILE A 41 12.80 1.69 -7.49
C ILE A 41 14.08 1.86 -8.31
N ALA A 42 14.93 0.85 -8.33
CA ALA A 42 16.17 0.87 -9.13
C ALA A 42 15.85 1.03 -10.62
N SER A 43 14.82 0.35 -11.12
CA SER A 43 14.42 0.43 -12.52
C SER A 43 13.98 1.84 -12.94
N ARG A 44 13.49 2.66 -12.00
CA ARG A 44 13.08 4.05 -12.29
C ARG A 44 14.24 4.94 -12.70
N MET A 45 15.47 4.53 -12.47
CA MET A 45 16.65 5.29 -12.90
C MET A 45 16.88 5.20 -14.42
N ILE A 46 16.29 4.20 -15.07
CA ILE A 46 16.51 3.95 -16.50
C ILE A 46 15.22 3.82 -17.31
N THR A 47 14.06 3.74 -16.68
CA THR A 47 12.76 3.61 -17.36
C THR A 47 11.67 4.28 -16.61
N ASN A 48 10.63 4.75 -17.31
CA ASN A 48 9.45 5.39 -16.73
C ASN A 48 8.14 4.66 -17.10
N SER A 49 8.22 3.39 -17.45
CA SER A 49 7.05 2.53 -17.72
C SER A 49 6.78 1.59 -16.54
N GLY A 50 5.60 0.99 -16.49
CA GLY A 50 5.24 0.04 -15.44
C GLY A 50 5.12 0.70 -14.07
N LEU A 51 4.47 1.85 -14.00
CA LEU A 51 4.29 2.57 -12.74
C LEU A 51 3.32 1.83 -11.81
N MET A 52 3.50 2.01 -10.50
CA MET A 52 2.54 1.52 -9.51
C MET A 52 1.16 2.13 -9.79
N SER A 53 0.13 1.31 -9.79
CA SER A 53 -1.19 1.67 -10.27
C SER A 53 -2.35 1.17 -9.40
N HIS A 54 -2.12 0.17 -8.56
CA HIS A 54 -3.16 -0.52 -7.81
C HIS A 54 -2.79 -0.73 -6.35
N MET A 55 -3.81 -0.79 -5.52
CA MET A 55 -3.70 -1.17 -4.12
C MET A 55 -4.66 -2.32 -3.83
N ALA A 56 -4.29 -3.17 -2.89
CA ALA A 56 -5.11 -4.29 -2.44
C ALA A 56 -5.20 -4.30 -0.92
N ILE A 57 -6.27 -4.90 -0.42
CA ILE A 57 -6.43 -5.24 0.99
C ILE A 57 -6.71 -6.73 1.12
N GLY A 58 -6.50 -7.27 2.32
CA GLY A 58 -6.69 -8.68 2.55
C GLY A 58 -6.79 -9.04 4.03
N GLU A 59 -6.90 -10.34 4.28
CA GLU A 59 -7.09 -10.92 5.60
C GLU A 59 -5.89 -11.75 6.06
N GLY A 60 -4.75 -11.63 5.39
CA GLY A 60 -3.52 -12.30 5.80
C GLY A 60 -2.95 -11.72 7.10
N THR A 61 -2.41 -12.59 7.94
CA THR A 61 -1.91 -12.22 9.27
C THR A 61 -0.42 -12.48 9.47
N THR A 62 0.22 -13.16 8.53
CA THR A 62 1.65 -13.42 8.59
C THR A 62 2.44 -12.14 8.39
N SER A 63 3.39 -11.86 9.27
CA SER A 63 4.22 -10.66 9.20
C SER A 63 4.91 -10.54 7.84
N PRO A 64 5.02 -9.31 7.29
CA PRO A 64 5.71 -9.10 6.02
C PRO A 64 7.17 -9.53 6.06
N VAL A 65 7.64 -10.11 4.96
CA VAL A 65 9.05 -10.44 4.75
C VAL A 65 9.51 -9.91 3.39
N ALA A 66 10.79 -9.68 3.23
CA ALA A 66 11.37 -9.08 2.02
C ALA A 66 11.04 -9.85 0.75
N GLY A 67 10.90 -11.16 0.84
CA GLY A 67 10.56 -12.02 -0.30
C GLY A 67 9.09 -12.05 -0.69
N ASN A 68 8.21 -11.28 -0.04
CA ASN A 68 6.80 -11.24 -0.43
C ASN A 68 6.65 -10.63 -1.83
N ASP A 69 5.78 -11.25 -2.64
CA ASP A 69 5.43 -10.79 -3.98
C ASP A 69 3.92 -10.62 -4.18
N ALA A 70 3.13 -10.95 -3.17
CA ALA A 70 1.68 -10.83 -3.16
C ALA A 70 1.16 -10.72 -1.72
N LEU A 71 -0.12 -10.36 -1.57
CA LEU A 71 -0.80 -10.49 -0.28
C LEU A 71 -0.98 -11.97 0.05
N GLU A 72 -1.00 -12.28 1.34
CA GLU A 72 -1.23 -13.65 1.80
C GLU A 72 -2.65 -14.13 1.50
N ASN A 73 -3.64 -13.26 1.72
CA ASN A 73 -5.04 -13.58 1.48
C ASN A 73 -5.80 -12.33 1.01
N GLN A 74 -5.65 -12.02 -0.28
CA GLN A 74 -6.25 -10.82 -0.88
C GLN A 74 -7.78 -10.93 -0.88
N ASP A 75 -8.44 -9.85 -0.43
CA ASP A 75 -9.89 -9.69 -0.49
C ASP A 75 -10.28 -8.97 -1.78
N GLY A 76 -11.04 -9.64 -2.61
CA GLY A 76 -11.53 -9.10 -3.86
C GLY A 76 -10.41 -8.75 -4.86
N THR A 77 -10.73 -7.83 -5.77
CA THR A 77 -9.78 -7.34 -6.76
C THR A 77 -9.02 -6.13 -6.24
N ARG A 78 -7.85 -5.89 -6.80
CA ARG A 78 -7.12 -4.65 -6.54
C ARG A 78 -7.87 -3.47 -7.11
N VAL A 79 -7.80 -2.33 -6.43
CA VAL A 79 -8.41 -1.09 -6.91
C VAL A 79 -7.33 -0.16 -7.46
N THR A 80 -7.68 0.62 -8.48
CA THR A 80 -6.82 1.70 -8.95
C THR A 80 -6.72 2.79 -7.89
N PHE A 81 -5.65 3.56 -7.93
CA PHE A 81 -5.51 4.69 -7.02
C PHE A 81 -6.63 5.72 -7.25
N ASP A 82 -6.95 6.45 -6.19
CA ASP A 82 -7.89 7.54 -6.25
C ASP A 82 -7.46 8.59 -7.28
N ASN A 83 -8.42 9.32 -7.82
CA ASN A 83 -8.17 10.34 -8.83
C ASN A 83 -7.15 11.37 -8.34
N GLY A 84 -6.14 11.66 -9.15
CA GLY A 84 -5.05 12.58 -8.81
C GLY A 84 -3.86 11.95 -8.08
N PHE A 85 -3.91 10.65 -7.78
CA PHE A 85 -2.81 9.93 -7.14
C PHE A 85 -2.14 8.97 -8.10
N PRO A 86 -0.86 8.65 -7.89
CA PRO A 86 0.01 9.13 -6.80
C PRO A 86 0.44 10.58 -6.99
N THR A 87 0.79 11.23 -5.88
CA THR A 87 1.39 12.56 -5.86
C THR A 87 2.83 12.47 -5.37
N ARG A 88 3.63 13.46 -5.74
CA ARG A 88 5.03 13.56 -5.31
C ARG A 88 5.34 14.96 -4.78
N SER A 89 6.01 15.01 -3.64
CA SER A 89 6.56 16.25 -3.09
C SER A 89 8.00 15.96 -2.66
N GLY A 90 8.97 16.49 -3.39
CA GLY A 90 10.37 16.18 -3.16
C GLY A 90 10.63 14.68 -3.35
N ALA A 91 11.16 14.01 -2.36
CA ALA A 91 11.44 12.58 -2.35
C ALA A 91 10.32 11.76 -1.66
N GLU A 92 9.14 12.33 -1.52
CA GLU A 92 7.99 11.70 -0.89
C GLU A 92 6.88 11.45 -1.92
N ILE A 93 6.40 10.22 -2.00
CA ILE A 93 5.31 9.80 -2.90
C ILE A 93 4.14 9.36 -2.03
N THR A 94 2.93 9.84 -2.36
CA THR A 94 1.69 9.43 -1.69
C THR A 94 0.80 8.70 -2.68
N TYR A 95 0.40 7.49 -2.31
CA TYR A 95 -0.59 6.68 -2.99
C TYR A 95 -1.86 6.69 -2.14
N SER A 96 -3.03 6.84 -2.77
CA SER A 96 -4.30 6.79 -2.06
C SER A 96 -5.27 5.90 -2.82
N ALA A 97 -6.00 5.06 -2.10
CA ALA A 97 -7.01 4.18 -2.68
C ALA A 97 -8.19 4.04 -1.73
N THR A 98 -9.37 3.80 -2.30
CA THR A 98 -10.63 3.70 -1.56
C THR A 98 -11.30 2.37 -1.86
N PHE A 99 -11.64 1.65 -0.80
CA PHE A 99 -12.31 0.35 -0.86
C PHE A 99 -13.75 0.50 -0.34
N GLY A 100 -14.71 0.29 -1.24
CA GLY A 100 -16.12 0.47 -0.97
C GLY A 100 -16.87 -0.80 -0.61
N SER A 101 -18.10 -0.91 -1.05
CA SER A 101 -19.04 -1.96 -0.66
C SER A 101 -18.66 -3.38 -1.07
N GLY A 102 -17.86 -3.53 -2.11
CA GLY A 102 -17.39 -4.84 -2.58
C GLY A 102 -16.33 -5.49 -1.71
N TYR A 103 -15.86 -4.81 -0.67
CA TYR A 103 -14.79 -5.26 0.22
C TYR A 103 -15.33 -5.32 1.64
N THR A 104 -15.45 -6.54 2.16
CA THR A 104 -15.98 -6.79 3.51
C THR A 104 -15.13 -7.84 4.21
N GLY A 105 -15.07 -7.76 5.53
CA GLY A 105 -14.38 -8.77 6.33
C GLY A 105 -13.48 -8.15 7.38
N THR A 106 -12.57 -8.96 7.87
CA THR A 106 -11.58 -8.58 8.89
C THR A 106 -10.27 -8.28 8.18
N ILE A 107 -10.05 -7.01 7.90
CA ILE A 107 -8.90 -6.56 7.10
C ILE A 107 -7.67 -6.45 7.97
N THR A 108 -6.58 -7.09 7.54
CA THR A 108 -5.33 -7.20 8.30
C THR A 108 -4.08 -6.93 7.49
N GLU A 109 -4.20 -6.76 6.16
CA GLU A 109 -3.04 -6.51 5.29
C GLU A 109 -3.38 -5.59 4.13
N SER A 110 -2.36 -4.95 3.57
CA SER A 110 -2.47 -4.14 2.36
C SER A 110 -1.16 -4.18 1.59
N GLY A 111 -1.22 -3.88 0.29
CA GLY A 111 -0.06 -3.81 -0.58
C GLY A 111 -0.28 -2.94 -1.80
N ILE A 112 0.81 -2.51 -2.41
CA ILE A 112 0.82 -1.67 -3.62
C ILE A 112 1.44 -2.46 -4.77
N PHE A 113 0.82 -2.37 -5.95
CA PHE A 113 1.16 -3.14 -7.14
C PHE A 113 1.16 -2.28 -8.40
N ASP A 114 1.88 -2.76 -9.42
CA ASP A 114 1.93 -2.10 -10.74
C ASP A 114 0.92 -2.68 -11.75
N ALA A 115 0.08 -3.60 -11.33
CA ALA A 115 -0.91 -4.26 -12.20
C ALA A 115 -2.15 -4.69 -11.42
N ALA A 116 -3.26 -4.87 -12.14
CA ALA A 116 -4.52 -5.35 -11.56
C ALA A 116 -4.42 -6.79 -11.06
N THR A 117 -3.58 -7.61 -11.70
CA THR A 117 -3.30 -9.00 -11.33
C THR A 117 -1.83 -9.30 -11.56
N ASN A 118 -1.26 -10.19 -10.77
CA ASN A 118 0.17 -10.51 -10.84
C ASN A 118 1.02 -9.23 -10.70
N GLY A 119 1.99 -9.02 -11.59
CA GLY A 119 2.82 -7.82 -11.59
C GLY A 119 3.77 -7.74 -10.42
N THR A 120 4.28 -6.55 -10.18
CA THR A 120 5.29 -6.26 -9.17
C THR A 120 4.67 -5.62 -7.94
N MET A 121 4.99 -6.16 -6.76
CA MET A 121 4.62 -5.57 -5.47
C MET A 121 5.70 -4.58 -5.02
N LEU A 122 5.30 -3.39 -4.64
CA LEU A 122 6.21 -2.40 -4.06
C LEU A 122 6.46 -2.66 -2.58
N CYS A 123 5.40 -2.85 -1.84
CA CYS A 123 5.46 -2.98 -0.39
C CYS A 123 4.22 -3.70 0.15
N ARG A 124 4.35 -4.23 1.36
CA ARG A 124 3.28 -4.92 2.08
C ARG A 124 3.35 -4.55 3.55
N THR A 125 2.20 -4.46 4.19
CA THR A 125 2.12 -4.32 5.64
C THR A 125 0.98 -5.16 6.21
N THR A 126 1.11 -5.51 7.48
CA THR A 126 0.03 -6.10 8.27
C THR A 126 -0.26 -5.20 9.46
N PHE A 127 -1.49 -5.25 9.94
CA PHE A 127 -1.96 -4.44 11.05
C PHE A 127 -3.02 -5.18 11.86
N ASN A 128 -3.33 -4.66 13.04
CA ASN A 128 -4.39 -5.24 13.86
C ASN A 128 -5.73 -5.21 13.12
N PRO A 129 -6.56 -6.25 13.27
CA PRO A 129 -7.80 -6.40 12.50
C PRO A 129 -8.69 -5.16 12.52
N ILE A 130 -9.19 -4.80 11.34
CA ILE A 130 -10.20 -3.76 11.16
C ILE A 130 -11.43 -4.43 10.55
N SER A 131 -12.55 -4.39 11.27
CA SER A 131 -13.80 -4.98 10.80
C SER A 131 -14.48 -4.00 9.83
N LYS A 132 -14.62 -4.40 8.57
CA LYS A 132 -15.24 -3.60 7.53
C LYS A 132 -16.50 -4.27 7.01
N SER A 133 -17.63 -3.57 7.10
CA SER A 133 -18.88 -4.03 6.51
C SER A 133 -19.08 -3.48 5.09
N SER A 134 -20.13 -3.94 4.41
CA SER A 134 -20.46 -3.50 3.05
C SER A 134 -20.88 -2.02 2.96
N VAL A 135 -21.32 -1.42 4.06
CA VAL A 135 -21.70 -0.01 4.11
C VAL A 135 -20.54 0.90 4.49
N ASP A 136 -19.44 0.33 4.91
CA ASP A 136 -18.24 1.06 5.30
C ASP A 136 -17.37 1.38 4.08
N THR A 137 -16.65 2.49 4.17
CA THR A 137 -15.63 2.87 3.19
C THR A 137 -14.28 2.95 3.89
N MET A 138 -13.29 2.25 3.34
CA MET A 138 -11.92 2.26 3.84
C MET A 138 -11.04 3.02 2.87
N GLN A 139 -10.45 4.13 3.31
CA GLN A 139 -9.45 4.86 2.54
C GLN A 139 -8.08 4.62 3.14
N ILE A 140 -7.14 4.28 2.28
CA ILE A 140 -5.74 4.06 2.65
C ILE A 140 -4.88 5.06 1.91
N SER A 141 -4.12 5.86 2.67
CA SER A 141 -3.11 6.77 2.15
C SER A 141 -1.74 6.23 2.54
N TRP A 142 -0.92 5.95 1.54
CA TRP A 142 0.38 5.32 1.73
C TRP A 142 1.48 6.26 1.27
N THR A 143 2.32 6.67 2.20
CA THR A 143 3.41 7.61 1.92
C THR A 143 4.73 6.86 1.93
N VAL A 144 5.46 6.96 0.82
CA VAL A 144 6.80 6.38 0.67
C VAL A 144 7.80 7.53 0.58
N THR A 145 8.76 7.53 1.50
CA THR A 145 9.79 8.57 1.57
C THR A 145 11.16 7.96 1.29
N ILE A 146 11.89 8.58 0.38
CA ILE A 146 13.26 8.19 0.04
C ILE A 146 14.18 9.26 0.59
N SER A 147 15.18 8.86 1.38
CA SER A 147 16.14 9.81 1.94
C SER A 147 17.56 9.30 1.82
N ALA A 148 18.50 10.23 1.66
CA ALA A 148 19.91 9.94 1.84
C ALA A 148 20.16 9.57 3.31
N ALA A 149 21.00 8.60 3.54
CA ALA A 149 21.30 8.11 4.89
C ALA A 149 22.63 8.68 5.39
#